data_c122d22c8074a1a67c983e0d056ff868
#
_entry.id   c122d22c8074a1a67c983e0d056ff868
#
_cell.length_a   1.000
_cell.length_b   1.000
_cell.length_c   1.000
_cell.angle_alpha   90.00
_cell.angle_beta   90.00
_cell.angle_gamma   90.00
#
_symmetry.space_group_name_H-M   'P 1'
#
loop_
_entity.id
_entity.type
_entity.pdbx_description
1 polymer ?
#
loop_
_entity_poly.entity_id
_entity_poly.type
_entity_poly.pdbx_seq_one_letter_code
_entity_poly.pdbx_strand_id
1 'polypeptide(L)'
;MPSVLALIGNRVILGPTQGSKGNNCMFIAMNRFKVKKGSEAGFEKVWTSRDTHLERVPGFVEFHLLRGPEADDYTLFASHTIWQSRSHFEAWTKSAEFRAAHARAGDASTGSLYLEHPKFEGFEVRQTVMRASAA
;
A
#
# COMPACT_ATOMS: atom_id res chain seq x y z
N MET A 1 9.66 -0.95 -2.11
CA MET A 1 9.58 -0.85 -0.97
C MET A 1 9.55 -2.06 -0.28
N PRO A 2 10.54 -2.35 0.22
CA PRO A 2 10.77 -3.52 0.91
C PRO A 2 9.71 -3.81 1.90
N SER A 3 9.40 -2.88 2.63
CA SER A 3 8.51 -3.12 3.64
C SER A 3 7.17 -3.56 3.16
N VAL A 4 6.74 -3.01 2.15
CA VAL A 4 5.43 -3.33 1.68
C VAL A 4 5.39 -4.77 1.29
N LEU A 5 6.46 -5.20 0.70
CA LEU A 5 6.49 -6.53 0.28
C LEU A 5 6.41 -7.46 1.45
N ALA A 6 7.20 -7.25 2.39
CA ALA A 6 7.25 -8.12 3.51
C ALA A 6 5.90 -8.25 4.16
N LEU A 7 5.27 -7.20 4.32
CA LEU A 7 4.04 -7.24 4.96
C LEU A 7 3.00 -7.91 4.16
N ILE A 8 2.85 -7.51 3.01
CA ILE A 8 1.89 -8.09 2.18
C ILE A 8 2.15 -9.54 1.97
N GLY A 9 3.34 -9.85 1.81
CA GLY A 9 3.65 -11.22 1.60
C GLY A 9 3.24 -12.07 2.75
N ASN A 10 3.27 -11.59 3.83
CA ASN A 10 2.96 -12.36 4.90
C ASN A 10 1.59 -12.47 5.27
N ARG A 11 0.98 -11.72 5.38
CA ARG A 11 -0.24 -11.82 5.88
C ARG A 11 -1.35 -11.51 5.13
N VAL A 12 -1.39 -10.55 4.70
CA VAL A 12 -2.40 -10.15 3.98
C VAL A 12 -3.29 -11.10 3.56
N ILE A 13 -2.94 -11.90 3.07
CA ILE A 13 -3.72 -12.77 2.57
C ILE A 13 -4.50 -13.47 3.36
N LEU A 14 -4.34 -13.57 4.22
CA LEU A 14 -4.97 -14.32 4.95
C LEU A 14 -6.28 -14.33 4.92
N GLY A 15 -6.82 -13.67 4.86
CA GLY A 15 -8.14 -13.66 5.05
C GLY A 15 -8.84 -14.48 4.09
N PRO A 16 -9.53 -15.21 4.55
CA PRO A 16 -10.20 -16.09 3.71
C PRO A 16 -11.22 -15.29 3.20
N THR A 17 -11.34 -15.14 2.34
CA THR A 17 -12.19 -14.39 1.81
C THR A 17 -13.46 -14.77 1.84
N GLN A 18 -13.91 -15.19 2.39
CA GLN A 18 -15.10 -15.50 2.40
C GLN A 18 -15.96 -15.15 1.40
N GLY A 19 -16.47 -15.68 1.03
CA GLY A 19 -17.47 -15.61 0.15
C GLY A 19 -17.58 -14.56 -0.70
N SER A 20 -17.40 -13.97 -0.67
CA SER A 20 -17.44 -12.96 -1.47
C SER A 20 -18.16 -13.02 -2.60
N LYS A 21 -18.98 -13.61 -2.68
CA LYS A 21 -19.67 -13.62 -3.75
C LYS A 21 -19.93 -12.36 -4.22
N GLY A 22 -19.65 -12.12 -5.16
CA GLY A 22 -20.07 -11.00 -5.74
C GLY A 22 -19.52 -9.83 -5.23
N ASN A 23 -18.62 -9.86 -4.78
CA ASN A 23 -18.16 -8.80 -4.27
C ASN A 23 -17.71 -7.87 -5.12
N ASN A 24 -18.34 -7.04 -5.54
CA ASN A 24 -17.88 -5.99 -6.30
C ASN A 24 -17.45 -4.86 -5.45
N CYS A 25 -17.20 -5.07 -4.23
CA CYS A 25 -16.75 -3.99 -3.36
C CYS A 25 -15.33 -3.60 -3.68
N MET A 26 -15.07 -2.34 -3.78
CA MET A 26 -13.72 -1.89 -3.93
C MET A 26 -12.94 -2.22 -2.68
N PHE A 27 -11.65 -2.33 -2.80
CA PHE A 27 -10.80 -2.71 -1.67
C PHE A 27 -9.67 -1.69 -1.55
N ILE A 28 -9.35 -1.31 -0.33
CA ILE A 28 -8.25 -0.39 -0.10
C ILE A 28 -7.18 -1.12 0.71
N ALA A 29 -5.97 -1.11 0.20
CA ALA A 29 -4.84 -1.72 0.89
C ALA A 29 -3.96 -0.61 1.41
N MET A 30 -3.70 -0.60 2.70
CA MET A 30 -2.93 0.46 3.32
C MET A 30 -1.78 -0.10 4.13
N ASN A 31 -0.63 0.54 4.04
CA ASN A 31 0.49 0.21 4.90
C ASN A 31 0.86 1.47 5.65
N ARG A 32 1.10 1.34 6.95
CA ARG A 32 1.41 2.49 7.80
C ARG A 32 2.87 2.41 8.21
N PHE A 33 3.58 3.53 8.10
CA PHE A 33 4.99 3.57 8.39
C PHE A 33 5.30 4.64 9.42
N LYS A 34 6.07 4.29 10.44
CA LYS A 34 6.54 5.28 11.40
C LYS A 34 7.93 5.68 10.95
N VAL A 35 8.01 6.76 10.22
CA VAL A 35 9.26 7.20 9.62
C VAL A 35 10.04 8.02 10.63
N LYS A 36 11.31 7.72 10.82
CA LYS A 36 12.12 8.40 11.80
C LYS A 36 12.19 9.88 11.52
N LYS A 37 12.21 10.67 12.59
CA LYS A 37 12.32 12.10 12.43
C LYS A 37 13.61 12.42 11.71
N GLY A 38 13.51 13.28 10.74
CA GLY A 38 14.68 13.65 9.95
C GLY A 38 14.81 12.82 8.70
N SER A 39 14.07 11.72 8.58
CA SER A 39 14.16 10.86 7.42
C SER A 39 12.97 11.04 6.48
N GLU A 40 12.12 12.00 6.75
CA GLU A 40 10.91 12.17 5.94
C GLU A 40 11.20 12.42 4.47
N ALA A 41 12.13 13.30 4.18
CA ALA A 41 12.42 13.61 2.80
C ALA A 41 13.03 12.40 2.08
N GLY A 42 13.86 11.66 2.77
CA GLY A 42 14.46 10.47 2.19
C GLY A 42 13.41 9.42 1.91
N PHE A 43 12.46 9.28 2.82
CA PHE A 43 11.38 8.31 2.64
C PHE A 43 10.53 8.68 1.43
N GLU A 44 10.17 9.95 1.31
CA GLU A 44 9.37 10.38 0.17
C GLU A 44 10.13 10.18 -1.12
N LYS A 45 11.42 10.44 -1.12
CA LYS A 45 12.18 10.29 -2.33
C LYS A 45 12.24 8.83 -2.78
N VAL A 46 12.36 7.93 -1.85
CA VAL A 46 12.39 6.51 -2.18
C VAL A 46 11.08 6.14 -2.88
N TRP A 47 9.95 6.60 -2.35
CA TRP A 47 8.68 6.24 -2.95
C TRP A 47 8.42 6.93 -4.28
N THR A 48 8.75 8.20 -4.39
CA THR A 48 8.41 8.94 -5.58
C THR A 48 9.34 8.61 -6.74
N SER A 49 10.50 8.07 -6.48
CA SER A 49 11.42 7.78 -7.55
C SER A 49 11.35 6.35 -8.07
N ARG A 50 10.52 5.50 -7.47
CA ARG A 50 10.52 4.13 -7.93
C ARG A 50 9.36 3.88 -8.87
N ASP A 51 9.53 2.91 -9.72
CA ASP A 51 8.48 2.52 -10.63
C ASP A 51 7.65 1.47 -9.90
N THR A 52 6.40 1.73 -9.67
CA THR A 52 5.55 0.81 -8.94
C THR A 52 4.98 -0.27 -9.83
N HIS A 53 5.02 -0.08 -11.14
CA HIS A 53 4.47 -1.03 -12.09
C HIS A 53 2.96 -1.24 -11.88
N LEU A 54 2.30 -0.33 -11.20
CA LEU A 54 0.89 -0.51 -10.92
C LEU A 54 -0.04 -0.14 -12.07
N GLU A 55 0.37 0.79 -12.88
CA GLU A 55 -0.50 1.30 -13.91
C GLU A 55 -1.12 0.26 -14.83
N ARG A 56 -0.47 -0.84 -15.04
CA ARG A 56 -1.02 -1.82 -15.92
C ARG A 56 -1.61 -3.02 -15.22
N VAL A 57 -1.73 -2.99 -13.93
CA VAL A 57 -2.20 -4.16 -13.19
C VAL A 57 -3.73 -4.18 -13.22
N PRO A 58 -4.33 -5.30 -13.60
CA PRO A 58 -5.77 -5.37 -13.64
C PRO A 58 -6.40 -5.07 -12.29
N GLY A 59 -7.40 -4.24 -12.30
CA GLY A 59 -8.13 -3.89 -11.09
C GLY A 59 -7.52 -2.77 -10.29
N PHE A 60 -6.34 -2.31 -10.65
CA PHE A 60 -5.75 -1.18 -9.93
C PHE A 60 -6.52 0.08 -10.28
N VAL A 61 -6.82 0.90 -9.30
CA VAL A 61 -7.53 2.14 -9.53
C VAL A 61 -6.64 3.34 -9.26
N GLU A 62 -6.02 3.41 -8.11
CA GLU A 62 -5.30 4.61 -7.74
C GLU A 62 -4.37 4.38 -6.57
N PHE A 63 -3.26 5.09 -6.53
CA PHE A 63 -2.28 4.95 -5.45
C PHE A 63 -1.99 6.32 -4.87
N HIS A 64 -1.87 6.38 -3.55
CA HIS A 64 -1.46 7.61 -2.89
C HIS A 64 -0.41 7.32 -1.85
N LEU A 65 0.58 8.19 -1.75
CA LEU A 65 1.49 8.17 -0.63
C LEU A 65 1.00 9.28 0.27
N LEU A 66 0.73 8.98 1.52
CA LEU A 66 0.11 9.92 2.44
C LEU A 66 1.05 10.31 3.56
N ARG A 67 1.04 11.57 3.94
CA ARG A 67 1.81 12.03 5.07
C ARG A 67 0.83 12.39 6.17
N GLY A 68 1.00 11.83 7.33
CA GLY A 68 0.11 12.03 8.46
C GLY A 68 0.73 12.89 9.53
N PRO A 69 0.26 12.75 10.75
CA PRO A 69 0.72 13.61 11.84
C PRO A 69 2.11 13.27 12.31
N GLU A 70 2.74 14.22 12.96
CA GLU A 70 4.05 14.03 13.52
C GLU A 70 3.93 13.71 14.99
N ALA A 71 4.74 12.77 15.45
CA ALA A 71 4.84 12.48 16.87
C ALA A 71 6.23 12.92 17.31
N ASP A 72 6.60 12.62 18.52
CA ASP A 72 7.89 13.06 19.04
C ASP A 72 9.04 12.41 18.30
N ASP A 73 8.95 11.15 17.98
CA ASP A 73 10.07 10.44 17.39
C ASP A 73 9.81 9.95 15.98
N TYR A 74 8.65 10.22 15.41
CA TYR A 74 8.41 9.78 14.05
C TYR A 74 7.35 10.65 13.38
N THR A 75 7.26 10.54 12.07
CA THR A 75 6.15 11.10 11.31
C THR A 75 5.41 9.92 10.70
N LEU A 76 4.11 9.91 10.78
CA LEU A 76 3.34 8.80 10.23
C LEU A 76 3.18 9.00 8.73
N PHE A 77 3.44 7.96 7.96
CA PHE A 77 3.17 7.97 6.54
C PHE A 77 2.34 6.73 6.22
N ALA A 78 1.69 6.72 5.12
CA ALA A 78 0.96 5.53 4.70
C ALA A 78 0.96 5.42 3.18
N SER A 79 0.93 4.22 2.68
CA SER A 79 0.67 4.00 1.27
C SER A 79 -0.76 3.52 1.18
N HIS A 80 -1.46 3.91 0.14
CA HIS A 80 -2.88 3.69 0.04
C HIS A 80 -3.19 3.34 -1.40
N THR A 81 -3.63 2.11 -1.65
CA THR A 81 -3.97 1.72 -2.99
C THR A 81 -5.42 1.32 -3.05
N ILE A 82 -6.09 1.73 -4.08
CA ILE A 82 -7.49 1.42 -4.28
C ILE A 82 -7.60 0.40 -5.40
N TRP A 83 -8.34 -0.66 -5.16
CA TRP A 83 -8.51 -1.76 -6.10
C TRP A 83 -9.99 -1.99 -6.39
N GLN A 84 -10.30 -2.50 -7.55
CA GLN A 84 -11.67 -2.77 -7.89
C GLN A 84 -12.27 -3.85 -7.00
N SER A 85 -11.47 -4.75 -6.50
CA SER A 85 -11.94 -5.76 -5.57
C SER A 85 -10.78 -6.34 -4.80
N ARG A 86 -11.08 -7.03 -3.73
CA ARG A 86 -10.05 -7.69 -2.96
C ARG A 86 -9.33 -8.74 -3.81
N SER A 87 -10.04 -9.42 -4.66
CA SER A 87 -9.40 -10.46 -5.45
C SER A 87 -8.41 -9.89 -6.44
N HIS A 88 -8.64 -8.68 -6.93
CA HIS A 88 -7.66 -8.05 -7.80
C HIS A 88 -6.38 -7.72 -7.01
N PHE A 89 -6.55 -7.25 -5.79
CA PHE A 89 -5.40 -6.97 -4.95
C PHE A 89 -4.62 -8.25 -4.67
N GLU A 90 -5.32 -9.31 -4.34
CA GLU A 90 -4.65 -10.56 -4.02
C GLU A 90 -3.92 -11.11 -5.24
N ALA A 91 -4.53 -10.99 -6.41
CA ALA A 91 -3.88 -11.46 -7.62
C ALA A 91 -2.60 -10.66 -7.88
N TRP A 92 -2.65 -9.35 -7.61
CA TRP A 92 -1.46 -8.53 -7.80
C TRP A 92 -0.32 -8.99 -6.90
N THR A 93 -0.61 -9.35 -5.65
CA THR A 93 0.46 -9.75 -4.74
C THR A 93 1.17 -11.01 -5.21
N LYS A 94 0.58 -11.74 -6.17
CA LYS A 94 1.21 -12.92 -6.69
C LYS A 94 1.76 -12.70 -8.07
N SER A 95 1.74 -11.50 -8.58
CA SER A 95 2.10 -11.22 -9.96
C SER A 95 3.56 -10.89 -10.16
N ALA A 96 3.97 -10.88 -11.41
CA ALA A 96 5.33 -10.50 -11.73
C ALA A 96 5.54 -9.02 -11.46
N GLU A 97 4.49 -8.21 -11.66
CA GLU A 97 4.59 -6.77 -11.38
C GLU A 97 4.88 -6.53 -9.90
N PHE A 98 4.25 -7.32 -9.03
CA PHE A 98 4.47 -7.16 -7.60
C PHE A 98 5.92 -7.53 -7.30
N ARG A 99 6.41 -8.62 -7.86
CA ARG A 99 7.77 -9.03 -7.61
C ARG A 99 8.76 -8.00 -8.14
N ALA A 100 8.47 -7.43 -9.30
CA ALA A 100 9.36 -6.43 -9.87
C ALA A 100 9.39 -5.16 -9.03
N ALA A 101 8.23 -4.73 -8.57
CA ALA A 101 8.16 -3.51 -7.76
C ALA A 101 8.89 -3.69 -6.44
N HIS A 102 9.00 -4.92 -5.97
CA HIS A 102 9.61 -5.17 -4.68
C HIS A 102 10.94 -5.89 -4.81
N ALA A 103 11.55 -5.85 -5.97
CA ALA A 103 12.79 -6.55 -6.18
C ALA A 103 13.90 -6.12 -5.25
N ARG A 104 13.84 -4.90 -4.73
CA ARG A 104 14.87 -4.47 -3.85
C ARG A 104 14.38 -4.45 -2.43
N ALA A 105 13.40 -5.28 -2.12
CA ALA A 105 12.84 -5.30 -0.81
C ALA A 105 13.85 -5.51 0.29
N GLY A 106 14.93 -6.12 0.02
CA GLY A 106 15.91 -6.34 1.07
C GLY A 106 16.94 -5.27 1.20
N ASP A 107 16.80 -4.19 0.48
CA ASP A 107 17.79 -3.16 0.52
C ASP A 107 17.88 -2.59 1.91
N ALA A 108 19.03 -2.69 2.52
CA ALA A 108 19.20 -2.23 3.86
C ALA A 108 19.03 -0.74 4.02
N SER A 109 19.25 -0.01 2.98
CA SER A 109 19.17 1.44 3.11
C SER A 109 17.78 1.92 3.43
N THR A 110 16.74 1.17 3.06
CA THR A 110 15.40 1.64 3.35
C THR A 110 14.97 1.20 4.73
N GLY A 111 15.53 0.14 5.25
CA GLY A 111 15.11 -0.32 6.55
C GLY A 111 15.42 0.65 7.66
N SER A 112 16.44 1.48 7.50
CA SER A 112 16.79 2.39 8.56
C SER A 112 15.88 3.61 8.63
N LEU A 113 14.97 3.76 7.70
CA LEU A 113 14.08 4.92 7.73
C LEU A 113 12.94 4.74 8.71
N TYR A 114 12.66 3.53 9.14
CA TYR A 114 11.52 3.28 9.98
C TYR A 114 11.88 2.94 11.41
N LEU A 115 10.97 3.22 12.34
CA LEU A 115 11.19 2.85 13.72
C LEU A 115 10.78 1.38 13.94
N GLU A 116 9.85 0.89 13.17
CA GLU A 116 9.40 -0.47 13.34
C GLU A 116 8.84 -0.96 12.04
N HIS A 117 8.51 -2.22 11.97
CA HIS A 117 7.98 -2.80 10.78
C HIS A 117 6.68 -2.10 10.39
N PRO A 118 6.46 -1.84 9.14
CA PRO A 118 5.20 -1.22 8.73
C PRO A 118 4.02 -2.15 9.04
N LYS A 119 2.86 -1.57 9.19
CA LYS A 119 1.67 -2.35 9.49
C LYS A 119 0.71 -2.29 8.32
N PHE A 120 0.20 -3.44 7.92
CA PHE A 120 -0.73 -3.52 6.81
C PHE A 120 -2.15 -3.58 7.30
N GLU A 121 -3.05 -2.90 6.62
CA GLU A 121 -4.46 -2.98 6.90
C GLU A 121 -5.22 -3.02 5.58
N GLY A 122 -6.20 -3.87 5.46
CA GLY A 122 -7.02 -3.91 4.26
C GLY A 122 -8.46 -3.59 4.60
N PHE A 123 -9.13 -2.87 3.73
CA PHE A 123 -10.49 -2.45 4.00
C PHE A 123 -11.38 -2.69 2.79
N GLU A 124 -12.57 -3.16 3.01
CA GLU A 124 -13.55 -3.25 1.94
C GLU A 124 -14.36 -1.97 1.98
N VAL A 125 -14.57 -1.34 0.86
CA VAL A 125 -15.32 -0.11 0.80
C VAL A 125 -16.79 -0.46 0.94
N ARG A 126 -17.44 0.07 1.95
CA ARG A 126 -18.85 -0.26 2.19
C ARG A 126 -19.78 0.84 1.71
N GLN A 127 -19.26 2.00 1.41
CA GLN A 127 -20.08 3.09 0.92
C GLN A 127 -19.19 4.09 0.23
N THR A 128 -19.60 4.59 -0.89
CA THR A 128 -18.90 5.62 -1.62
C THR A 128 -19.85 6.73 -1.94
N VAL A 129 -19.49 7.94 -1.56
CA VAL A 129 -20.28 9.10 -1.92
C VAL A 129 -19.36 10.01 -2.69
N MET A 130 -19.73 10.39 -3.88
CA MET A 130 -18.87 11.19 -4.70
C MET A 130 -19.45 12.57 -4.87
N ARG A 131 -18.57 13.53 -5.15
CA ARG A 131 -19.03 14.84 -5.37
C ARG A 131 -19.88 14.84 -6.59
N ALA A 132 -20.89 15.63 -6.62
CA ALA A 132 -21.76 15.71 -7.77
C ALA A 132 -20.98 16.22 -8.96
N SER A 133 -21.32 15.72 -10.11
CA SER A 133 -20.65 16.10 -11.31
C SER A 133 -20.94 17.54 -11.58
N ALA A 134 -19.96 18.26 -11.98
CA ALA A 134 -20.17 19.65 -12.22
C ALA A 134 -20.84 19.83 -13.50
N ALA A 135 -21.12 19.12 -14.19
CA ALA A 135 -21.77 19.32 -15.42
C ALA A 135 -22.11 20.49 -15.83
#